data_dbe1a108f16eb5b9cd3faa1e4684bce4
#
_entry.id   dbe1a108f16eb5b9cd3faa1e4684bce4
#
_cell.length_a   1.000
_cell.length_b   1.000
_cell.length_c   1.000
_cell.angle_alpha   90.00
_cell.angle_beta   90.00
_cell.angle_gamma   90.00
#
_symmetry.space_group_name_H-M   'P 1'
#
loop_
_entity.id
_entity.type
_entity.pdbx_description
1 polymer ?
#
loop_
_entity_poly.entity_id
_entity_poly.type
_entity_poly.pdbx_seq_one_letter_code
_entity_poly.pdbx_strand_id
1 'polypeptide(L)'
;DEAILNECAEPRQMVWFADVTTETRPMVISSWTVPEASGNFCERGGRFGAHSSNESMAPVFYKKMAFIAFFNAGVRALDIRDPYHPKEVGYFIPSITEKTDKRCVPVEGKDRCKVAIQTNNLETDDRGYIYIVDRANTGMHILEMTGPARAVAGLK
;
A
#
# COMPACT_ATOMS: atom_id res chain seq x y z
N ASP A 1 -6.65 4.77 17.91
CA ASP A 1 -6.59 6.21 18.19
C ASP A 1 -5.63 6.92 17.25
N GLU A 2 -4.47 6.35 16.99
CA GLU A 2 -3.45 6.84 16.07
C GLU A 2 -3.97 7.00 14.63
N ALA A 3 -4.89 6.15 14.22
CA ALA A 3 -5.37 6.10 12.83
C ALA A 3 -6.17 7.33 12.39
N ILE A 4 -6.60 8.19 13.29
CA ILE A 4 -7.43 9.35 12.96
C ILE A 4 -6.63 10.64 13.03
N LEU A 5 -5.67 10.69 13.93
CA LEU A 5 -4.84 11.87 14.18
C LEU A 5 -3.46 11.76 13.58
N ASN A 6 -3.19 10.72 12.80
CA ASN A 6 -1.86 10.46 12.32
C ASN A 6 -1.24 11.69 11.64
N GLU A 7 -1.95 12.40 10.80
CA GLU A 7 -1.47 13.64 10.15
C GLU A 7 0.04 13.59 9.81
N CYS A 8 0.54 12.37 9.49
CA CYS A 8 1.95 12.07 9.25
C CYS A 8 2.91 12.35 10.42
N ALA A 9 2.40 12.39 11.64
CA ALA A 9 3.21 12.58 12.85
C ALA A 9 3.90 11.30 13.32
N GLU A 10 3.43 10.13 12.88
CA GLU A 10 4.05 8.85 13.24
C GLU A 10 5.36 8.59 12.49
N PRO A 11 6.24 7.74 13.04
CA PRO A 11 7.41 7.26 12.32
C PRO A 11 7.02 6.64 10.98
N ARG A 12 7.79 6.94 9.95
CA ARG A 12 7.51 6.50 8.58
C ARG A 12 7.59 5.01 8.46
N GLN A 13 6.50 4.43 8.00
CA GLN A 13 6.47 3.05 7.56
C GLN A 13 6.84 3.03 6.08
N MET A 14 7.92 2.35 5.76
CA MET A 14 8.41 2.21 4.38
C MET A 14 8.65 0.73 4.05
N VAL A 15 8.79 0.44 2.77
CA VAL A 15 9.20 -0.87 2.29
C VAL A 15 10.71 -0.94 2.28
N TRP A 16 11.26 -2.02 2.83
CA TRP A 16 12.68 -2.33 2.80
C TRP A 16 12.93 -3.51 1.90
N PHE A 17 13.93 -3.41 1.05
CA PHE A 17 14.42 -4.52 0.24
C PHE A 17 15.72 -5.02 0.85
N ALA A 18 15.77 -6.31 1.11
CA ALA A 18 16.95 -6.95 1.70
C ALA A 18 17.46 -8.05 0.80
N ASP A 19 18.76 -8.06 0.58
CA ASP A 19 19.46 -9.20 -0.01
C ASP A 19 19.69 -10.27 1.06
N VAL A 20 19.11 -11.43 0.85
CA VAL A 20 19.22 -12.61 1.72
C VAL A 20 19.96 -13.77 1.04
N THR A 21 20.68 -13.51 -0.04
CA THR A 21 21.47 -14.52 -0.77
C THR A 21 22.44 -15.24 0.18
N THR A 22 22.99 -14.52 1.14
CA THR A 22 23.73 -15.10 2.26
C THR A 22 22.87 -15.00 3.51
N GLU A 23 22.13 -16.05 3.85
CA GLU A 23 21.13 -16.07 4.94
C GLU A 23 21.67 -15.59 6.29
N THR A 24 22.93 -15.88 6.59
CA THR A 24 23.59 -15.46 7.84
C THR A 24 24.07 -14.00 7.82
N ARG A 25 23.92 -13.30 6.70
CA ARG A 25 24.37 -11.92 6.51
C ARG A 25 23.38 -11.13 5.64
N PRO A 26 22.12 -10.96 6.07
CA PRO A 26 21.16 -10.17 5.33
C PRO A 26 21.60 -8.71 5.26
N MET A 27 21.40 -8.07 4.10
CA MET A 27 21.79 -6.68 3.88
C MET A 27 20.66 -5.91 3.23
N VAL A 28 20.28 -4.78 3.83
CA VAL A 28 19.32 -3.86 3.20
C VAL A 28 19.98 -3.21 1.98
N ILE A 29 19.33 -3.31 0.83
CA ILE A 29 19.85 -2.81 -0.45
C ILE A 29 19.11 -1.59 -0.97
N SER A 30 17.83 -1.42 -0.59
CA SER A 30 17.05 -0.24 -0.96
C SER A 30 15.84 -0.08 -0.06
N SER A 31 15.14 1.04 -0.21
CA SER A 31 13.84 1.28 0.41
C SER A 31 12.93 2.06 -0.54
N TRP A 32 11.63 1.97 -0.29
CA TRP A 32 10.64 2.72 -1.05
C TRP A 32 9.48 3.18 -0.15
N THR A 33 8.94 4.36 -0.42
CA THR A 33 7.75 4.91 0.23
C THR A 33 6.96 5.80 -0.72
N VAL A 34 5.69 6.00 -0.43
CA VAL A 34 4.87 7.00 -1.15
C VAL A 34 5.28 8.40 -0.66
N PRO A 35 5.57 9.34 -1.55
CA PRO A 35 5.79 10.73 -1.17
C PRO A 35 4.50 11.33 -0.59
N GLU A 36 4.53 11.81 0.64
CA GLU A 36 3.35 12.30 1.36
C GLU A 36 2.66 13.47 0.68
N ALA A 37 3.45 14.42 0.21
CA ALA A 37 2.95 15.61 -0.46
C ALA A 37 2.21 15.31 -1.76
N SER A 38 2.46 14.16 -2.40
CA SER A 38 1.90 13.84 -3.72
C SER A 38 0.39 13.62 -3.72
N GLY A 39 -0.24 13.41 -2.57
CA GLY A 39 -1.66 13.12 -2.48
C GLY A 39 -2.34 13.70 -1.24
N ASN A 40 -1.66 14.60 -0.55
CA ASN A 40 -2.13 15.19 0.72
C ASN A 40 -2.59 14.14 1.74
N PHE A 41 -1.84 13.04 1.83
CA PHE A 41 -2.23 11.87 2.62
C PHE A 41 -2.28 12.16 4.11
N CYS A 42 -1.49 13.13 4.60
CA CYS A 42 -1.49 13.56 5.98
C CYS A 42 -2.83 14.14 6.43
N GLU A 43 -3.47 14.95 5.59
CA GLU A 43 -4.74 15.60 5.91
C GLU A 43 -5.97 14.70 5.71
N ARG A 44 -5.85 13.64 4.90
CA ARG A 44 -6.95 12.71 4.65
C ARG A 44 -7.42 11.99 5.91
N GLY A 45 -6.56 11.91 6.91
CA GLY A 45 -6.79 11.11 8.12
C GLY A 45 -6.56 9.62 7.88
N GLY A 46 -6.66 8.85 8.96
CA GLY A 46 -6.27 7.46 8.95
C GLY A 46 -4.76 7.26 8.94
N ARG A 47 -4.31 6.02 8.93
CA ARG A 47 -2.89 5.70 8.84
C ARG A 47 -2.35 5.96 7.45
N PHE A 48 -1.08 6.35 7.40
CA PHE A 48 -0.28 6.48 6.19
C PHE A 48 1.01 5.69 6.35
N GLY A 49 1.28 4.78 5.43
CA GLY A 49 2.48 3.95 5.45
C GLY A 49 2.23 2.55 4.87
N ALA A 50 3.30 1.80 4.63
CA ALA A 50 3.24 0.43 4.18
C ALA A 50 2.68 -0.48 5.27
N HIS A 51 1.81 -1.42 4.91
CA HIS A 51 1.23 -2.38 5.84
C HIS A 51 1.51 -3.83 5.45
N SER A 52 1.14 -4.22 4.24
CA SER A 52 1.36 -5.59 3.75
C SER A 52 1.74 -5.58 2.27
N SER A 53 2.33 -6.67 1.84
CA SER A 53 2.63 -6.96 0.43
C SER A 53 1.92 -8.25 0.02
N ASN A 54 1.88 -8.53 -1.30
CA ASN A 54 1.49 -9.84 -1.78
C ASN A 54 2.49 -10.89 -1.28
N GLU A 55 1.98 -11.90 -0.58
CA GLU A 55 2.78 -12.99 -0.03
C GLU A 55 2.87 -14.17 -1.00
N SER A 56 1.91 -14.29 -1.92
CA SER A 56 1.95 -15.30 -2.96
C SER A 56 3.07 -15.04 -3.95
N MET A 57 3.76 -16.10 -4.33
CA MET A 57 4.76 -16.07 -5.40
C MET A 57 4.12 -16.37 -6.75
N ALA A 58 2.96 -15.74 -7.05
CA ALA A 58 2.27 -15.92 -8.32
C ALA A 58 3.24 -15.72 -9.49
N PRO A 59 3.42 -16.70 -10.40
CA PRO A 59 4.46 -16.66 -11.44
C PRO A 59 4.39 -15.42 -12.33
N VAL A 60 3.19 -14.88 -12.52
CA VAL A 60 2.94 -13.64 -13.27
C VAL A 60 3.73 -12.47 -12.72
N PHE A 61 3.82 -12.35 -11.40
CA PHE A 61 4.44 -11.20 -10.71
C PHE A 61 5.79 -11.50 -10.09
N TYR A 62 6.11 -12.79 -9.89
CA TYR A 62 7.33 -13.20 -9.20
C TYR A 62 8.59 -12.58 -9.81
N LYS A 63 9.42 -11.98 -8.98
CA LYS A 63 10.65 -11.24 -9.35
C LYS A 63 10.44 -10.05 -10.31
N LYS A 64 9.21 -9.68 -10.60
CA LYS A 64 8.89 -8.56 -11.49
C LYS A 64 8.19 -7.43 -10.77
N MET A 65 7.22 -7.76 -9.94
CA MET A 65 6.39 -6.77 -9.27
C MET A 65 6.10 -7.14 -7.82
N ALA A 66 6.09 -6.12 -6.96
CA ALA A 66 5.54 -6.19 -5.63
C ALA A 66 4.35 -5.23 -5.51
N PHE A 67 3.30 -5.68 -4.84
CA PHE A 67 2.15 -4.84 -4.52
C PHE A 67 2.16 -4.54 -3.03
N ILE A 68 1.92 -3.28 -2.67
CA ILE A 68 2.00 -2.82 -1.29
C ILE A 68 0.68 -2.17 -0.91
N ALA A 69 0.01 -2.68 0.12
CA ALA A 69 -1.09 -1.99 0.77
C ALA A 69 -0.52 -0.85 1.62
N PHE A 70 -0.98 0.37 1.36
CA PHE A 70 -0.40 1.59 1.92
C PHE A 70 -1.46 2.45 2.63
N PHE A 71 -2.33 1.84 3.40
CA PHE A 71 -3.45 2.43 4.16
C PHE A 71 -4.25 3.47 3.36
N ASN A 72 -4.25 4.76 3.77
CA ASN A 72 -5.01 5.81 3.11
C ASN A 72 -4.48 6.22 1.73
N ALA A 73 -3.32 5.70 1.35
CA ALA A 73 -2.76 5.83 0.01
C ALA A 73 -3.10 4.64 -0.91
N GLY A 74 -3.95 3.71 -0.48
CA GLY A 74 -4.45 2.61 -1.29
C GLY A 74 -3.44 1.50 -1.52
N VAL A 75 -3.44 0.89 -2.70
CA VAL A 75 -2.46 -0.10 -3.13
C VAL A 75 -1.49 0.51 -4.13
N ARG A 76 -0.22 0.12 -4.02
CA ARG A 76 0.90 0.56 -4.88
C ARG A 76 1.51 -0.62 -5.59
N ALA A 77 1.81 -0.47 -6.87
CA ALA A 77 2.47 -1.48 -7.69
C ALA A 77 3.90 -1.04 -7.99
N LEU A 78 4.88 -1.83 -7.59
CA LEU A 78 6.30 -1.55 -7.76
C LEU A 78 6.91 -2.50 -8.79
N ASP A 79 7.65 -1.95 -9.75
CA ASP A 79 8.59 -2.71 -10.57
C ASP A 79 9.84 -3.00 -9.71
N ILE A 80 10.09 -4.28 -9.45
CA ILE A 80 11.20 -4.75 -8.62
C ILE A 80 12.21 -5.57 -9.40
N ARG A 81 12.19 -5.50 -10.74
CA ARG A 81 13.17 -6.21 -11.59
C ARG A 81 14.59 -5.73 -11.32
N ASP A 82 14.75 -4.48 -10.94
CA ASP A 82 15.95 -3.95 -10.30
C ASP A 82 15.64 -3.63 -8.83
N PRO A 83 15.94 -4.55 -7.89
CA PRO A 83 15.60 -4.35 -6.48
C PRO A 83 16.44 -3.26 -5.78
N TYR A 84 17.50 -2.79 -6.41
CA TYR A 84 18.28 -1.64 -5.91
C TYR A 84 17.59 -0.31 -6.23
N HIS A 85 16.71 -0.27 -7.24
CA HIS A 85 15.99 0.92 -7.68
C HIS A 85 14.51 0.59 -7.93
N PRO A 86 13.74 0.19 -6.91
CA PRO A 86 12.32 -0.13 -7.08
C PRO A 86 11.56 1.12 -7.56
N LYS A 87 10.64 0.93 -8.52
CA LYS A 87 9.88 2.04 -9.12
C LYS A 87 8.40 1.80 -9.03
N GLU A 88 7.64 2.79 -8.56
CA GLU A 88 6.19 2.76 -8.68
C GLU A 88 5.79 2.83 -10.16
N VAL A 89 4.93 1.91 -10.60
CA VAL A 89 4.44 1.81 -11.97
C VAL A 89 2.92 1.87 -12.06
N GLY A 90 2.25 1.88 -10.92
CA GLY A 90 0.81 2.03 -10.84
C GLY A 90 0.30 2.09 -9.40
N TYR A 91 -0.93 2.57 -9.24
CA TYR A 91 -1.62 2.59 -7.96
C TYR A 91 -3.12 2.59 -8.15
N PHE A 92 -3.84 2.22 -7.10
CA PHE A 92 -5.28 2.39 -7.00
C PHE A 92 -5.63 2.83 -5.57
N ILE A 93 -6.42 3.90 -5.47
CA ILE A 93 -6.89 4.44 -4.20
C ILE A 93 -8.42 4.30 -4.18
N PRO A 94 -8.98 3.38 -3.37
CA PRO A 94 -10.42 3.26 -3.21
C PRO A 94 -11.05 4.60 -2.79
N SER A 95 -12.25 4.88 -3.29
CA SER A 95 -13.03 5.99 -2.78
C SER A 95 -13.68 5.62 -1.45
N ILE A 96 -13.88 6.60 -0.58
CA ILE A 96 -14.77 6.42 0.58
C ILE A 96 -16.20 6.13 0.10
N THR A 97 -16.94 5.34 0.87
CA THR A 97 -18.34 5.01 0.62
C THR A 97 -19.17 5.38 1.84
N GLU A 98 -20.49 5.29 1.73
CA GLU A 98 -21.40 5.47 2.87
C GLU A 98 -21.15 4.45 4.00
N LYS A 99 -20.51 3.32 3.67
CA LYS A 99 -20.16 2.26 4.62
C LYS A 99 -18.79 2.46 5.26
N THR A 100 -17.99 3.41 4.77
CA THR A 100 -16.65 3.66 5.33
C THR A 100 -16.76 4.15 6.76
N ASP A 101 -16.06 3.51 7.67
CA ASP A 101 -16.13 3.83 9.10
C ASP A 101 -15.73 5.27 9.38
N LYS A 102 -16.59 5.96 10.10
CA LYS A 102 -16.25 7.21 10.76
C LYS A 102 -15.61 6.92 12.10
N ARG A 103 -14.39 7.36 12.28
CA ARG A 103 -13.64 7.18 13.52
C ARG A 103 -13.42 8.52 14.20
N CYS A 104 -13.62 8.53 15.51
CA CYS A 104 -13.50 9.72 16.34
C CYS A 104 -12.53 9.46 17.49
N VAL A 105 -11.77 10.48 17.86
CA VAL A 105 -10.96 10.51 19.08
C VAL A 105 -11.19 11.82 19.83
N PRO A 106 -11.22 11.80 21.16
CA PRO A 106 -11.34 13.01 21.96
C PRO A 106 -10.01 13.78 21.91
N VAL A 107 -10.10 15.05 21.52
CA VAL A 107 -8.98 15.99 21.53
C VAL A 107 -9.45 17.24 22.24
N GLU A 108 -8.79 17.60 23.33
CA GLU A 108 -9.13 18.79 24.14
C GLU A 108 -10.62 18.84 24.52
N GLY A 109 -11.22 17.69 24.84
CA GLY A 109 -12.62 17.58 25.25
C GLY A 109 -13.64 17.65 24.10
N LYS A 110 -13.19 17.62 22.83
CA LYS A 110 -14.05 17.57 21.65
C LYS A 110 -13.70 16.35 20.80
N ASP A 111 -14.72 15.71 20.22
CA ASP A 111 -14.51 14.63 19.29
C ASP A 111 -13.97 15.16 17.95
N ARG A 112 -12.78 14.70 17.57
CA ARG A 112 -12.21 14.89 16.23
C ARG A 112 -12.43 13.64 15.42
N CYS A 113 -13.17 13.74 14.33
CA CYS A 113 -13.57 12.60 13.51
C CYS A 113 -13.04 12.70 12.10
N LYS A 114 -12.69 11.54 11.54
CA LYS A 114 -12.30 11.39 10.13
C LYS A 114 -12.98 10.17 9.52
N VAL A 115 -13.25 10.25 8.22
CA VAL A 115 -13.63 9.11 7.37
C VAL A 115 -12.51 8.93 6.36
N ALA A 116 -11.83 7.79 6.41
CA ALA A 116 -10.70 7.54 5.52
C ALA A 116 -10.59 6.06 5.21
N ILE A 117 -10.20 5.74 3.98
CA ILE A 117 -9.86 4.38 3.59
C ILE A 117 -8.65 3.90 4.38
N GLN A 118 -8.57 2.59 4.59
CA GLN A 118 -7.48 1.92 5.28
C GLN A 118 -7.16 0.62 4.56
N THR A 119 -6.70 0.71 3.31
CA THR A 119 -6.27 -0.47 2.55
C THR A 119 -5.14 -1.15 3.30
N ASN A 120 -5.37 -2.37 3.79
CA ASN A 120 -4.41 -3.00 4.70
C ASN A 120 -3.89 -4.35 4.23
N ASN A 121 -4.69 -5.15 3.54
CA ASN A 121 -4.23 -6.43 3.01
C ASN A 121 -4.46 -6.52 1.51
N LEU A 122 -3.60 -7.29 0.88
CA LEU A 122 -3.73 -7.62 -0.53
C LEU A 122 -3.15 -9.01 -0.82
N GLU A 123 -3.59 -9.58 -1.93
CA GLU A 123 -3.04 -10.80 -2.48
C GLU A 123 -3.18 -10.79 -3.99
N THR A 124 -2.44 -11.66 -4.68
CA THR A 124 -2.45 -11.77 -6.13
C THR A 124 -2.68 -13.22 -6.56
N ASP A 125 -3.21 -13.42 -7.76
CA ASP A 125 -3.37 -14.75 -8.33
C ASP A 125 -2.55 -14.95 -9.63
N ASP A 126 -2.54 -16.17 -10.13
CA ASP A 126 -1.81 -16.59 -11.33
C ASP A 126 -2.42 -16.06 -12.64
N ARG A 127 -3.64 -15.53 -12.59
CA ARG A 127 -4.31 -14.86 -13.70
C ARG A 127 -3.93 -13.38 -13.82
N GLY A 128 -3.26 -12.84 -12.79
CA GLY A 128 -2.84 -11.44 -12.75
C GLY A 128 -3.83 -10.50 -12.08
N TYR A 129 -4.83 -11.02 -11.37
CA TYR A 129 -5.71 -10.21 -10.54
C TYR A 129 -5.07 -9.87 -9.20
N ILE A 130 -5.39 -8.66 -8.71
CA ILE A 130 -4.93 -8.15 -7.43
C ILE A 130 -6.18 -7.94 -6.56
N TYR A 131 -6.22 -8.60 -5.42
CA TYR A 131 -7.32 -8.53 -4.46
C TYR A 131 -6.88 -7.65 -3.30
N ILE A 132 -7.59 -6.57 -3.04
CA ILE A 132 -7.29 -5.69 -1.91
C ILE A 132 -8.48 -5.61 -0.98
N VAL A 133 -8.23 -5.51 0.32
CA VAL A 133 -9.25 -5.31 1.33
C VAL A 133 -8.94 -4.09 2.18
N ASP A 134 -10.00 -3.45 2.62
CA ASP A 134 -9.95 -2.25 3.45
C ASP A 134 -10.54 -2.54 4.82
N ARG A 135 -9.81 -2.22 5.90
CA ARG A 135 -10.25 -2.46 7.27
C ARG A 135 -11.12 -1.35 7.86
N ALA A 136 -11.35 -0.26 7.11
CA ALA A 136 -12.30 0.79 7.47
C ALA A 136 -13.67 0.57 6.82
N ASN A 137 -13.99 -0.68 6.51
CA ASN A 137 -15.30 -1.09 5.97
C ASN A 137 -15.61 -0.52 4.58
N THR A 138 -14.60 -0.08 3.83
CA THR A 138 -14.76 0.38 2.44
C THR A 138 -15.04 -0.79 1.48
N GLY A 139 -14.62 -2.01 1.87
CA GLY A 139 -14.88 -3.25 1.14
C GLY A 139 -13.65 -3.91 0.52
N MET A 140 -13.92 -4.83 -0.41
CA MET A 140 -12.90 -5.53 -1.20
C MET A 140 -12.97 -5.07 -2.65
N HIS A 141 -11.83 -4.93 -3.29
CA HIS A 141 -11.71 -4.65 -4.72
C HIS A 141 -10.88 -5.72 -5.41
N ILE A 142 -11.30 -6.07 -6.62
CA ILE A 142 -10.54 -6.94 -7.52
C ILE A 142 -10.03 -6.06 -8.65
N LEU A 143 -8.72 -6.01 -8.82
CA LEU A 143 -8.05 -5.10 -9.73
C LEU A 143 -7.25 -5.89 -10.77
N GLU A 144 -7.02 -5.27 -11.90
CA GLU A 144 -6.05 -5.72 -12.89
C GLU A 144 -5.09 -4.57 -13.27
N MET A 145 -3.90 -4.94 -13.69
CA MET A 145 -2.95 -3.96 -14.21
C MET A 145 -3.43 -3.40 -15.53
N THR A 146 -3.24 -2.10 -15.74
CA THR A 146 -3.59 -1.40 -16.99
C THR A 146 -2.39 -0.65 -17.56
N GLY A 147 -2.50 -0.20 -18.81
CA GLY A 147 -1.50 0.63 -19.44
C GLY A 147 -0.08 0.01 -19.49
N PRO A 148 0.97 0.83 -19.47
CA PRO A 148 2.36 0.35 -19.57
C PRO A 148 2.79 -0.60 -18.46
N ALA A 149 2.15 -0.53 -17.28
CA ALA A 149 2.46 -1.40 -16.16
C ALA A 149 2.17 -2.88 -16.45
N ARG A 150 1.21 -3.19 -17.34
CA ARG A 150 0.97 -4.58 -17.81
C ARG A 150 2.23 -5.19 -18.44
N ALA A 151 2.98 -4.38 -19.20
CA ALA A 151 4.20 -4.85 -19.85
C ALA A 151 5.29 -5.26 -18.87
N VAL A 152 5.36 -4.63 -17.69
CA VAL A 152 6.31 -5.02 -16.62
C VAL A 152 6.00 -6.43 -16.14
N ALA A 153 4.75 -6.76 -15.93
CA ALA A 153 4.31 -8.10 -15.54
C ALA A 153 4.41 -9.12 -16.70
N GLY A 154 4.49 -8.66 -17.94
CA GLY A 154 4.39 -9.50 -19.14
C GLY A 154 2.96 -9.95 -19.46
N LEU A 155 1.97 -9.21 -18.98
CA LEU A 155 0.55 -9.43 -19.29
C LEU A 155 0.23 -8.85 -20.66
N LYS A 156 -0.48 -9.63 -21.51
CA LYS A 156 -0.95 -9.20 -22.84
C LYS A 156 -2.22 -8.38 -22.76
#